data_119ebb8e079cd58201380785364033f8
#
_entry.id   119ebb8e079cd58201380785364033f8
#
_cell.length_a   1.000
_cell.length_b   1.000
_cell.length_c   1.000
_cell.angle_alpha   90.00
_cell.angle_beta   90.00
_cell.angle_gamma   90.00
#
_symmetry.space_group_name_H-M   'P 1'
#
loop_
_entity.id
_entity.type
_entity.pdbx_description
1 polymer ?
#
loop_
_entity_poly.entity_id
_entity_poly.type
_entity_poly.pdbx_seq_one_letter_code
_entity_poly.pdbx_strand_id
1 'polypeptide(L)'
;ISANYPLIPGHEWSGIVDAVGEQKDRHWLGKRVVGSSDVACLTCEDCRGGNWRYCKDFEEIGFKRNGAYGEYAIMPSYGLVELPDSISFLHGALCEPLGVALGTLEKTGARAGDTCLIMGAGSIGLCMLTAAKAMGLRKIVVCASTEKRLGIAKNSDDVLIIEKKLFS
;
A
#
# COMPACT_ATOMS: atom_id res chain seq x y z
N ILE A 1 -8.55 -13.65 -4.97
CA ILE A 1 -7.14 -14.08 -5.02
C ILE A 1 -7.07 -15.46 -4.37
N SER A 2 -6.50 -16.45 -5.06
CA SER A 2 -6.26 -17.79 -4.52
C SER A 2 -4.84 -17.87 -3.99
N ALA A 3 -4.66 -18.40 -2.77
CA ALA A 3 -3.34 -18.63 -2.20
C ALA A 3 -2.85 -20.06 -2.52
N ASN A 4 -1.56 -20.20 -2.79
CA ASN A 4 -0.90 -21.48 -3.06
C ASN A 4 -0.20 -21.98 -1.78
N TYR A 5 -0.82 -22.91 -1.06
CA TYR A 5 -0.24 -23.49 0.17
C TYR A 5 0.63 -24.72 -0.12
N PRO A 6 1.76 -24.93 0.64
CA PRO A 6 2.26 -24.11 1.76
C PRO A 6 2.89 -22.79 1.30
N LEU A 7 2.69 -21.69 2.04
CA LEU A 7 3.10 -20.35 1.67
C LEU A 7 3.48 -19.52 2.91
N ILE A 8 4.53 -18.71 2.79
CA ILE A 8 4.81 -17.62 3.74
C ILE A 8 3.95 -16.42 3.32
N PRO A 9 3.02 -15.94 4.16
CA PRO A 9 2.17 -14.81 3.81
C PRO A 9 2.90 -13.46 3.94
N GLY A 10 2.15 -12.35 3.69
CA GLY A 10 2.61 -10.98 3.90
C GLY A 10 3.08 -10.29 2.63
N HIS A 11 2.50 -9.13 2.37
CA HIS A 11 2.81 -8.31 1.19
C HIS A 11 3.01 -6.82 1.53
N GLU A 12 2.82 -6.44 2.78
CA GLU A 12 3.12 -5.10 3.31
C GLU A 12 4.49 -5.15 4.00
N TRP A 13 5.51 -4.54 3.43
CA TRP A 13 6.88 -4.72 3.89
C TRP A 13 7.79 -3.52 3.61
N SER A 14 8.87 -3.47 4.37
CA SER A 14 10.05 -2.65 4.12
C SER A 14 11.29 -3.37 4.68
N GLY A 15 12.45 -3.11 4.15
CA GLY A 15 13.65 -3.82 4.59
C GLY A 15 14.94 -3.23 4.05
N ILE A 16 16.02 -3.99 4.22
CA ILE A 16 17.34 -3.69 3.68
C ILE A 16 17.70 -4.80 2.69
N VAL A 17 18.25 -4.42 1.55
CA VAL A 17 18.73 -5.41 0.56
C VAL A 17 20.01 -6.04 1.08
N ASP A 18 19.92 -7.30 1.47
CA ASP A 18 21.04 -8.09 2.01
C ASP A 18 21.84 -8.80 0.90
N ALA A 19 21.15 -9.28 -0.13
CA ALA A 19 21.76 -9.96 -1.26
C ALA A 19 21.05 -9.63 -2.58
N VAL A 20 21.76 -9.80 -3.70
CA VAL A 20 21.21 -9.64 -5.05
C VAL A 20 21.59 -10.86 -5.91
N GLY A 21 20.68 -11.26 -6.79
CA GLY A 21 20.87 -12.39 -7.71
C GLY A 21 21.73 -12.06 -8.93
N GLU A 22 21.70 -10.79 -9.38
CA GLU A 22 22.37 -10.37 -10.59
C GLU A 22 23.35 -9.21 -10.36
N GLN A 23 24.44 -9.20 -11.13
CA GLN A 23 25.49 -8.17 -11.04
C GLN A 23 24.95 -6.75 -11.28
N LYS A 24 23.97 -6.58 -12.18
CA LYS A 24 23.35 -5.28 -12.47
C LYS A 24 22.62 -4.67 -11.28
N ASP A 25 22.19 -5.52 -10.35
CA ASP A 25 21.40 -5.11 -9.18
C ASP A 25 22.25 -4.78 -7.95
N ARG A 26 23.59 -4.89 -8.05
CA ARG A 26 24.51 -4.62 -6.92
C ARG A 26 24.38 -3.24 -6.31
N HIS A 27 23.87 -2.27 -7.06
CA HIS A 27 23.63 -0.91 -6.57
C HIS A 27 22.55 -0.85 -5.48
N TRP A 28 21.76 -1.93 -5.33
CA TRP A 28 20.75 -2.05 -4.27
C TRP A 28 21.31 -2.54 -2.93
N LEU A 29 22.48 -3.21 -2.91
CA LEU A 29 23.03 -3.78 -1.67
C LEU A 29 23.15 -2.74 -0.55
N GLY A 30 22.65 -3.08 0.63
CA GLY A 30 22.64 -2.24 1.81
C GLY A 30 21.60 -1.11 1.81
N LYS A 31 20.87 -0.92 0.69
CA LYS A 31 19.84 0.11 0.62
C LYS A 31 18.59 -0.28 1.40
N ARG A 32 17.98 0.72 2.01
CA ARG A 32 16.67 0.65 2.62
C ARG A 32 15.62 0.74 1.51
N VAL A 33 14.66 -0.18 1.48
CA VAL A 33 13.72 -0.30 0.37
C VAL A 33 12.30 -0.64 0.83
N VAL A 34 11.35 -0.27 0.01
CA VAL A 34 9.98 -0.79 -0.09
C VAL A 34 9.77 -1.29 -1.50
N GLY A 35 8.68 -1.96 -1.78
CA GLY A 35 8.43 -2.39 -3.16
C GLY A 35 7.01 -2.87 -3.40
N SER A 36 6.71 -3.11 -4.67
CA SER A 36 5.45 -3.67 -5.11
C SER A 36 5.31 -5.11 -4.63
N SER A 37 4.08 -5.50 -4.28
CA SER A 37 3.71 -6.90 -4.04
C SER A 37 3.48 -7.67 -5.34
N ASP A 38 3.30 -6.97 -6.47
CA ASP A 38 3.01 -7.57 -7.77
C ASP A 38 4.28 -7.98 -8.51
N VAL A 39 4.37 -9.24 -8.89
CA VAL A 39 5.45 -9.79 -9.72
C VAL A 39 4.89 -10.08 -11.11
N ALA A 40 5.19 -9.19 -12.04
CA ALA A 40 4.76 -9.31 -13.43
C ALA A 40 5.52 -10.40 -14.18
N CYS A 41 4.90 -11.04 -15.17
CA CYS A 41 5.55 -12.08 -15.99
C CYS A 41 6.66 -11.55 -16.92
N LEU A 42 6.69 -10.24 -17.20
CA LEU A 42 7.61 -9.51 -18.07
C LEU A 42 7.63 -9.97 -19.55
N THR A 43 6.76 -10.91 -19.93
CA THR A 43 6.74 -11.53 -21.27
C THR A 43 5.46 -11.29 -22.05
N CYS A 44 4.31 -10.97 -21.39
CA CYS A 44 3.06 -10.69 -22.09
C CYS A 44 3.12 -9.33 -22.80
N GLU A 45 2.13 -9.06 -23.63
CA GLU A 45 2.03 -7.83 -24.42
C GLU A 45 2.03 -6.57 -23.53
N ASP A 46 1.22 -6.56 -22.47
CA ASP A 46 1.16 -5.45 -21.53
C ASP A 46 2.51 -5.19 -20.86
N CYS A 47 3.20 -6.25 -20.43
CA CYS A 47 4.54 -6.12 -19.82
C CYS A 47 5.57 -5.57 -20.80
N ARG A 48 5.57 -6.05 -22.05
CA ARG A 48 6.48 -5.55 -23.11
C ARG A 48 6.18 -4.10 -23.49
N GLY A 49 4.92 -3.68 -23.37
CA GLY A 49 4.50 -2.29 -23.56
C GLY A 49 4.78 -1.38 -22.35
N GLY A 50 5.42 -1.88 -21.28
CA GLY A 50 5.70 -1.11 -20.06
C GLY A 50 4.51 -1.01 -19.09
N ASN A 51 3.40 -1.67 -19.38
CA ASN A 51 2.17 -1.66 -18.61
C ASN A 51 2.06 -2.89 -17.69
N TRP A 52 3.13 -3.24 -16.98
CA TRP A 52 3.20 -4.44 -16.15
C TRP A 52 2.10 -4.53 -15.07
N ARG A 53 1.47 -3.40 -14.69
CA ARG A 53 0.29 -3.36 -13.80
C ARG A 53 -0.94 -4.09 -14.37
N TYR A 54 -1.00 -4.26 -15.70
CA TYR A 54 -2.08 -4.98 -16.39
C TYR A 54 -1.66 -6.40 -16.78
N CYS A 55 -0.54 -6.88 -16.25
CA CYS A 55 -0.08 -8.25 -16.49
C CYS A 55 -1.16 -9.26 -16.10
N LYS A 56 -1.59 -10.08 -17.06
CA LYS A 56 -2.62 -11.11 -16.83
C LYS A 56 -2.12 -12.29 -16.01
N ASP A 57 -0.81 -12.52 -16.07
CA ASP A 57 -0.12 -13.64 -15.41
C ASP A 57 0.72 -13.15 -14.21
N PHE A 58 0.30 -12.06 -13.57
CA PHE A 58 1.02 -11.58 -12.38
C PHE A 58 0.87 -12.55 -11.21
N GLU A 59 1.91 -12.64 -10.44
CA GLU A 59 1.92 -13.34 -9.15
C GLU A 59 2.02 -12.31 -8.03
N GLU A 60 1.29 -12.53 -6.97
CA GLU A 60 1.31 -11.64 -5.81
C GLU A 60 2.11 -12.28 -4.68
N ILE A 61 3.07 -11.53 -4.17
CA ILE A 61 3.89 -11.90 -3.00
C ILE A 61 2.97 -12.05 -1.80
N GLY A 62 3.14 -13.13 -1.04
CA GLY A 62 2.27 -13.45 0.10
C GLY A 62 0.98 -14.18 -0.26
N PHE A 63 0.69 -14.41 -1.56
CA PHE A 63 -0.47 -15.18 -2.04
C PHE A 63 -0.09 -16.29 -3.01
N LYS A 64 0.62 -15.99 -4.08
CA LYS A 64 1.09 -16.98 -5.07
C LYS A 64 2.57 -17.31 -4.91
N ARG A 65 3.33 -16.41 -4.33
CA ARG A 65 4.74 -16.54 -3.98
C ARG A 65 4.95 -16.28 -2.49
N ASN A 66 6.02 -16.82 -1.91
CA ASN A 66 6.38 -16.55 -0.53
C ASN A 66 6.50 -15.04 -0.28
N GLY A 67 5.90 -14.58 0.78
CA GLY A 67 5.82 -13.20 1.20
C GLY A 67 6.85 -12.82 2.26
N ALA A 68 6.55 -11.75 2.97
CA ALA A 68 7.47 -11.05 3.84
C ALA A 68 7.29 -11.36 5.34
N TYR A 69 6.45 -12.33 5.74
CA TYR A 69 6.36 -12.76 7.13
C TYR A 69 7.52 -13.71 7.49
N GLY A 70 8.74 -13.22 7.33
CA GLY A 70 9.99 -13.91 7.62
C GLY A 70 11.13 -12.90 7.76
N GLU A 71 12.31 -13.38 8.17
CA GLU A 71 13.50 -12.54 8.29
C GLU A 71 13.98 -12.06 6.92
N TYR A 72 13.77 -12.89 5.89
CA TYR A 72 14.15 -12.60 4.50
C TYR A 72 12.99 -12.84 3.55
N ALA A 73 12.92 -12.04 2.50
CA ALA A 73 11.98 -12.20 1.41
C ALA A 73 12.69 -11.97 0.06
N ILE A 74 12.21 -12.65 -0.99
CA ILE A 74 12.76 -12.49 -2.35
C ILE A 74 11.85 -11.57 -3.13
N MET A 75 12.39 -10.44 -3.57
CA MET A 75 11.66 -9.40 -4.27
C MET A 75 12.29 -9.10 -5.63
N PRO A 76 11.49 -8.78 -6.66
CA PRO A 76 12.04 -8.37 -7.95
C PRO A 76 12.64 -6.96 -7.85
N SER A 77 13.86 -6.78 -8.36
CA SER A 77 14.58 -5.50 -8.28
C SER A 77 13.86 -4.36 -9.01
N TYR A 78 13.13 -4.65 -10.08
CA TYR A 78 12.38 -3.63 -10.83
C TYR A 78 11.20 -3.02 -10.05
N GLY A 79 10.73 -3.69 -9.02
CA GLY A 79 9.65 -3.21 -8.15
C GLY A 79 10.14 -2.49 -6.88
N LEU A 80 11.45 -2.37 -6.68
CA LEU A 80 12.02 -1.72 -5.50
C LEU A 80 12.02 -0.20 -5.64
N VAL A 81 11.78 0.46 -4.51
CA VAL A 81 11.90 1.91 -4.33
C VAL A 81 12.75 2.16 -3.10
N GLU A 82 13.74 3.05 -3.21
CA GLU A 82 14.59 3.43 -2.08
C GLU A 82 13.77 4.17 -1.03
N LEU A 83 13.85 3.70 0.22
CA LEU A 83 13.17 4.30 1.35
C LEU A 83 14.09 5.36 1.97
N PRO A 84 13.69 6.65 2.00
CA PRO A 84 14.47 7.71 2.62
C PRO A 84 14.79 7.42 4.09
N ASP A 85 15.95 7.88 4.57
CA ASP A 85 16.37 7.67 5.96
C ASP A 85 15.43 8.32 6.98
N SER A 86 14.72 9.37 6.58
CA SER A 86 13.73 10.06 7.41
C SER A 86 12.47 9.23 7.67
N ILE A 87 12.23 8.15 6.88
CA ILE A 87 11.07 7.28 7.03
C ILE A 87 11.48 6.00 7.74
N SER A 88 10.80 5.66 8.83
CA SER A 88 11.04 4.40 9.54
C SER A 88 10.58 3.19 8.71
N PHE A 89 11.12 2.00 8.97
CA PHE A 89 10.65 0.77 8.33
C PHE A 89 9.17 0.50 8.60
N LEU A 90 8.68 0.82 9.80
CA LEU A 90 7.27 0.70 10.13
C LEU A 90 6.38 1.56 9.20
N HIS A 91 6.79 2.81 8.94
CA HIS A 91 6.08 3.66 8.00
C HIS A 91 6.29 3.23 6.55
N GLY A 92 7.47 2.70 6.22
CA GLY A 92 7.76 2.13 4.90
C GLY A 92 6.83 0.97 4.56
N ALA A 93 6.53 0.08 5.50
CA ALA A 93 5.61 -1.03 5.30
C ALA A 93 4.16 -0.57 4.99
N LEU A 94 3.79 0.65 5.37
CA LEU A 94 2.48 1.23 5.04
C LEU A 94 2.40 1.77 3.60
N CYS A 95 3.48 1.75 2.83
CA CYS A 95 3.46 2.23 1.43
C CYS A 95 2.49 1.41 0.57
N GLU A 96 2.38 0.10 0.80
CA GLU A 96 1.45 -0.76 0.07
C GLU A 96 -0.01 -0.34 0.33
N PRO A 97 -0.56 -0.38 1.57
CA PRO A 97 -1.96 0.01 1.83
C PRO A 97 -2.23 1.49 1.53
N LEU A 98 -1.23 2.36 1.61
CA LEU A 98 -1.34 3.75 1.18
C LEU A 98 -1.48 3.85 -0.35
N GLY A 99 -0.79 3.00 -1.10
CA GLY A 99 -0.95 2.88 -2.55
C GLY A 99 -2.38 2.49 -2.95
N VAL A 100 -2.99 1.54 -2.23
CA VAL A 100 -4.40 1.16 -2.40
C VAL A 100 -5.32 2.36 -2.14
N ALA A 101 -5.07 3.12 -1.08
CA ALA A 101 -5.84 4.29 -0.71
C ALA A 101 -5.73 5.40 -1.77
N LEU A 102 -4.53 5.72 -2.23
CA LEU A 102 -4.28 6.71 -3.28
C LEU A 102 -4.95 6.32 -4.60
N GLY A 103 -4.74 5.09 -5.05
CA GLY A 103 -5.36 4.60 -6.28
C GLY A 103 -6.90 4.59 -6.22
N THR A 104 -7.49 4.40 -5.04
CA THR A 104 -8.93 4.52 -4.84
C THR A 104 -9.39 5.98 -4.98
N LEU A 105 -8.70 6.93 -4.33
CA LEU A 105 -9.02 8.35 -4.44
C LEU A 105 -8.87 8.86 -5.88
N GLU A 106 -7.81 8.47 -6.58
CA GLU A 106 -7.62 8.81 -8.00
C GLU A 106 -8.78 8.32 -8.88
N LYS A 107 -9.24 7.08 -8.67
CA LYS A 107 -10.39 6.52 -9.41
C LYS A 107 -11.71 7.28 -9.17
N THR A 108 -11.87 7.95 -8.02
CA THR A 108 -13.04 8.81 -7.75
C THR A 108 -12.95 10.14 -8.50
N GLY A 109 -11.80 10.51 -9.05
CA GLY A 109 -11.55 11.81 -9.64
C GLY A 109 -11.41 12.93 -8.61
N ALA A 110 -11.20 12.61 -7.32
CA ALA A 110 -11.09 13.58 -6.24
C ALA A 110 -9.91 14.55 -6.46
N ARG A 111 -10.14 15.82 -6.15
CA ARG A 111 -9.19 16.93 -6.33
C ARG A 111 -9.07 17.76 -5.06
N ALA A 112 -7.98 18.53 -4.96
CA ALA A 112 -7.82 19.51 -3.89
C ALA A 112 -9.06 20.44 -3.78
N GLY A 113 -9.53 20.66 -2.57
CA GLY A 113 -10.74 21.44 -2.27
C GLY A 113 -12.04 20.63 -2.23
N ASP A 114 -12.06 19.39 -2.73
CA ASP A 114 -13.25 18.54 -2.66
C ASP A 114 -13.58 18.07 -1.24
N THR A 115 -14.78 17.54 -1.11
CA THR A 115 -15.27 16.90 0.11
C THR A 115 -15.37 15.39 -0.14
N CYS A 116 -14.90 14.57 0.80
CA CYS A 116 -15.04 13.12 0.71
C CYS A 116 -15.69 12.50 1.95
N LEU A 117 -16.34 11.37 1.74
CA LEU A 117 -16.85 10.49 2.80
C LEU A 117 -16.07 9.18 2.77
N ILE A 118 -15.41 8.85 3.87
CA ILE A 118 -14.70 7.58 4.06
C ILE A 118 -15.57 6.67 4.94
N MET A 119 -16.04 5.59 4.36
CA MET A 119 -16.86 4.61 5.08
C MET A 119 -15.98 3.48 5.63
N GLY A 120 -15.64 3.60 6.90
CA GLY A 120 -14.81 2.66 7.65
C GLY A 120 -13.49 3.29 8.11
N ALA A 121 -13.21 3.25 9.41
CA ALA A 121 -11.95 3.69 10.03
C ALA A 121 -11.07 2.48 10.37
N GLY A 122 -10.90 1.56 9.42
CA GLY A 122 -9.90 0.49 9.47
C GLY A 122 -8.58 0.95 8.85
N SER A 123 -7.62 0.04 8.65
CA SER A 123 -6.30 0.34 8.10
C SER A 123 -6.39 1.13 6.78
N ILE A 124 -7.15 0.65 5.81
CA ILE A 124 -7.32 1.32 4.51
C ILE A 124 -8.05 2.67 4.68
N GLY A 125 -9.09 2.76 5.51
CA GLY A 125 -9.79 4.02 5.75
C GLY A 125 -8.91 5.09 6.40
N LEU A 126 -8.00 4.72 7.28
CA LEU A 126 -7.01 5.61 7.88
C LEU A 126 -5.92 6.02 6.87
N CYS A 127 -5.49 5.10 6.00
CA CYS A 127 -4.63 5.43 4.87
C CYS A 127 -5.32 6.40 3.90
N MET A 128 -6.62 6.19 3.60
CA MET A 128 -7.42 7.11 2.79
C MET A 128 -7.52 8.50 3.42
N LEU A 129 -7.74 8.58 4.75
CA LEU A 129 -7.75 9.84 5.47
C LEU A 129 -6.43 10.59 5.32
N THR A 130 -5.30 9.89 5.48
CA THR A 130 -3.96 10.44 5.32
C THR A 130 -3.73 10.92 3.89
N ALA A 131 -4.06 10.10 2.90
CA ALA A 131 -3.93 10.43 1.48
C ALA A 131 -4.83 11.61 1.09
N ALA A 132 -6.10 11.62 1.52
CA ALA A 132 -7.03 12.70 1.23
C ALA A 132 -6.56 14.06 1.79
N LYS A 133 -5.97 14.07 2.98
CA LYS A 133 -5.34 15.27 3.55
C LYS A 133 -4.15 15.72 2.71
N ALA A 134 -3.25 14.80 2.36
CA ALA A 134 -2.08 15.10 1.54
C ALA A 134 -2.45 15.63 0.15
N MET A 135 -3.56 15.16 -0.42
CA MET A 135 -4.13 15.66 -1.69
C MET A 135 -4.84 17.01 -1.55
N GLY A 136 -4.99 17.56 -0.33
CA GLY A 136 -5.62 18.85 -0.09
C GLY A 136 -7.14 18.84 -0.16
N LEU A 137 -7.81 17.71 0.12
CA LEU A 137 -9.27 17.69 0.24
C LEU A 137 -9.70 18.54 1.41
N ARG A 138 -10.73 19.37 1.20
CA ARG A 138 -11.14 20.42 2.16
C ARG A 138 -11.92 19.90 3.35
N LYS A 139 -12.83 18.96 3.11
CA LYS A 139 -13.63 18.32 4.16
C LYS A 139 -13.56 16.81 4.04
N ILE A 140 -13.21 16.17 5.13
CA ILE A 140 -13.14 14.71 5.18
C ILE A 140 -14.09 14.23 6.28
N VAL A 141 -15.05 13.41 5.89
CA VAL A 141 -16.00 12.79 6.81
C VAL A 141 -15.61 11.33 6.97
N VAL A 142 -15.40 10.87 8.19
CA VAL A 142 -15.11 9.46 8.47
C VAL A 142 -16.26 8.84 9.25
N CYS A 143 -16.80 7.75 8.71
CA CYS A 143 -17.87 6.98 9.34
C CYS A 143 -17.36 5.62 9.79
N ALA A 144 -17.60 5.24 11.05
CA ALA A 144 -17.28 3.90 11.54
C ALA A 144 -18.28 3.42 12.60
N SER A 145 -18.28 2.08 12.82
CA SER A 145 -19.25 1.42 13.70
C SER A 145 -18.83 1.38 15.18
N THR A 146 -17.60 1.77 15.51
CA THR A 146 -17.10 1.73 16.89
C THR A 146 -16.31 2.98 17.24
N GLU A 147 -16.50 3.46 18.46
CA GLU A 147 -15.77 4.62 18.99
C GLU A 147 -14.25 4.40 19.02
N LYS A 148 -13.81 3.17 19.31
CA LYS A 148 -12.39 2.81 19.31
C LYS A 148 -11.74 3.07 17.95
N ARG A 149 -12.40 2.72 16.84
CA ARG A 149 -11.89 2.95 15.47
C ARG A 149 -11.91 4.43 15.11
N LEU A 150 -12.90 5.17 15.59
CA LEU A 150 -13.00 6.61 15.38
C LEU A 150 -11.95 7.38 16.18
N GLY A 151 -11.51 6.87 17.34
CA GLY A 151 -10.55 7.52 18.21
C GLY A 151 -9.25 7.92 17.51
N ILE A 152 -8.76 7.08 16.58
CA ILE A 152 -7.54 7.39 15.80
C ILE A 152 -7.81 8.52 14.79
N ALA A 153 -8.99 8.53 14.16
CA ALA A 153 -9.37 9.56 13.20
C ALA A 153 -9.66 10.91 13.89
N LYS A 154 -10.09 10.91 15.16
CA LYS A 154 -10.37 12.11 15.99
C LYS A 154 -9.16 13.02 16.23
N ASN A 155 -7.95 12.46 16.16
CA ASN A 155 -6.71 13.24 16.35
C ASN A 155 -6.39 14.17 15.17
N SER A 156 -7.36 14.42 14.29
CA SER A 156 -7.23 15.26 13.11
C SER A 156 -8.27 16.37 13.15
N ASP A 157 -7.85 17.61 13.35
CA ASP A 157 -8.72 18.78 13.60
C ASP A 157 -9.75 19.08 12.50
N ASP A 158 -9.54 18.59 11.27
CA ASP A 158 -10.40 18.87 10.11
C ASP A 158 -11.30 17.70 9.71
N VAL A 159 -11.49 16.72 10.59
CA VAL A 159 -12.24 15.50 10.27
C VAL A 159 -13.57 15.47 11.00
N LEU A 160 -14.67 15.49 10.25
CA LEU A 160 -16.00 15.24 10.79
C LEU A 160 -16.21 13.73 10.97
N ILE A 161 -16.58 13.33 12.16
CA ILE A 161 -16.79 11.93 12.54
C ILE A 161 -18.28 11.63 12.67
N ILE A 162 -18.73 10.57 12.01
CA ILE A 162 -20.10 10.08 12.10
C ILE A 162 -20.11 8.66 12.64
N GLU A 163 -20.77 8.45 13.77
CA GLU A 163 -20.98 7.12 14.33
C GLU A 163 -22.14 6.39 13.61
N LYS A 164 -21.96 5.13 13.24
CA LYS A 164 -22.93 4.36 12.44
C LYS A 164 -24.31 4.20 13.09
N LYS A 165 -24.47 4.47 14.37
CA LYS A 165 -25.78 4.42 15.06
C LYS A 165 -26.86 5.33 14.43
N LEU A 166 -26.47 6.26 13.56
CA LEU A 166 -27.38 7.15 12.84
C LEU A 166 -28.00 6.53 11.57
N PHE A 167 -27.63 5.29 11.20
CA PHE A 167 -28.09 4.63 9.98
C PHE A 167 -28.78 3.28 10.22
N SER A 168 -29.16 2.96 11.46
CA SER A 168 -29.97 1.79 11.83
C SER A 168 -31.43 2.11 11.96
#